data_dbbb11c2e3bac0cbead4c50674b1f945
#
_entry.id   dbbb11c2e3bac0cbead4c50674b1f945
#
_cell.length_a   1.000
_cell.length_b   1.000
_cell.length_c   1.000
_cell.angle_alpha   90.00
_cell.angle_beta   90.00
_cell.angle_gamma   90.00
#
_symmetry.space_group_name_H-M   'P 1'
#
loop_
_entity.id
_entity.type
_entity.pdbx_description
1 polymer ?
#
loop_
_entity_poly.entity_id
_entity_poly.type
_entity_poly.pdbx_seq_one_letter_code
_entity_poly.pdbx_strand_id
1 'polypeptide(L)'
;ATAADMIEIRADDVEFDEVDSVVPSLLEASPLPTIFTVRSAEEGGNYSGDDAHRTAMLHAALTSSKPPKYIDIEYELFVKQPWLIEDLPLGDCGIILSWHDMVGRPSDLFQKAAAMQDIPNISVVKMVWRARSLRDNLDAFKLLQARQQPMIALCMGPFGLMSRVLAPKFGGFATFATIDGHEATADGQPTTTELLSKYNFNSINARTKVYGVIGDTVEHSASPYFHNAAFAAAGTNSVYLPLPIPKGWEHLKATALTLIHDEHLDFAGSSVTIPHKENMLKLVQEEKGIFEEESENIGAVNTISTSPQLSATNTDVTAIAMLLQSSKRILVLGGGGVARAAIAAANSLHAEIIVVTRRAEQAAELASIFDCMHGTHVCDNIDTVINCTPIGMAGGSDESGDPLETLAPNVQLTDAITVFDTVYMPEQTPLLKRATEQGCKIITGTEMFRKQAAQQQIFWANHSGS
;
A
#
# COMPACT_ATOMS: atom_id res chain seq x y z
N ALA A 1 23.32 -12.01 -7.98
CA ALA A 1 22.33 -12.21 -9.04
C ALA A 1 21.49 -10.95 -9.15
N THR A 2 21.44 -10.36 -10.31
CA THR A 2 20.63 -9.19 -10.59
C THR A 2 19.16 -9.58 -10.52
N ALA A 3 18.42 -8.84 -9.72
CA ALA A 3 17.00 -9.06 -9.50
C ALA A 3 16.11 -8.53 -10.66
N ALA A 4 16.72 -7.94 -11.69
CA ALA A 4 16.05 -7.32 -12.83
C ALA A 4 16.44 -7.99 -14.14
N ASP A 5 15.57 -7.93 -15.13
CA ASP A 5 15.81 -8.45 -16.49
C ASP A 5 16.48 -7.44 -17.41
N MET A 6 16.31 -6.15 -17.14
CA MET A 6 16.85 -5.02 -17.90
C MET A 6 17.20 -3.87 -16.96
N ILE A 7 18.06 -2.97 -17.44
CA ILE A 7 18.42 -1.71 -16.76
C ILE A 7 17.99 -0.54 -17.66
N GLU A 8 17.24 0.41 -17.11
CA GLU A 8 17.00 1.70 -17.75
C GLU A 8 18.17 2.65 -17.43
N ILE A 9 18.85 3.11 -18.44
CA ILE A 9 19.90 4.13 -18.36
C ILE A 9 19.27 5.49 -18.67
N ARG A 10 19.28 6.38 -17.68
CA ARG A 10 18.81 7.77 -17.81
C ARG A 10 20.00 8.64 -18.21
N ALA A 11 19.96 9.17 -19.42
CA ALA A 11 21.02 10.01 -19.98
C ALA A 11 20.65 11.50 -20.03
N ASP A 12 19.68 11.90 -19.20
CA ASP A 12 19.09 13.25 -19.19
C ASP A 12 20.14 14.35 -18.90
N ASP A 13 21.17 14.01 -18.12
CA ASP A 13 22.19 14.96 -17.63
C ASP A 13 23.52 14.87 -18.40
N VAL A 14 23.59 14.13 -19.51
CA VAL A 14 24.80 14.02 -20.33
C VAL A 14 24.97 15.29 -21.16
N GLU A 15 26.09 15.96 -21.00
CA GLU A 15 26.43 17.19 -21.78
C GLU A 15 26.77 16.88 -23.22
N PHE A 16 26.55 17.86 -24.11
CA PHE A 16 26.70 17.66 -25.57
C PHE A 16 28.11 17.22 -25.99
N ASP A 17 29.12 17.80 -25.40
CA ASP A 17 30.54 17.51 -25.66
C ASP A 17 31.03 16.18 -25.07
N GLU A 18 30.23 15.57 -24.18
CA GLU A 18 30.54 14.28 -23.55
C GLU A 18 29.79 13.10 -24.19
N VAL A 19 28.85 13.34 -25.10
CA VAL A 19 27.99 12.32 -25.71
C VAL A 19 28.77 11.13 -26.26
N ASP A 20 29.79 11.37 -27.07
CA ASP A 20 30.54 10.31 -27.75
C ASP A 20 31.40 9.46 -26.81
N SER A 21 31.68 9.94 -25.61
CA SER A 21 32.47 9.21 -24.61
C SER A 21 31.63 8.58 -23.52
N VAL A 22 30.66 9.32 -22.97
CA VAL A 22 29.86 8.91 -21.81
C VAL A 22 28.77 7.90 -22.21
N VAL A 23 28.06 8.14 -23.33
CA VAL A 23 26.94 7.25 -23.72
C VAL A 23 27.41 5.82 -24.00
N PRO A 24 28.45 5.57 -24.83
CA PRO A 24 28.96 4.22 -25.03
C PRO A 24 29.47 3.58 -23.72
N SER A 25 30.17 4.34 -22.88
CA SER A 25 30.72 3.84 -21.62
C SER A 25 29.62 3.38 -20.66
N LEU A 26 28.50 4.10 -20.55
CA LEU A 26 27.34 3.71 -19.74
C LEU A 26 26.72 2.39 -20.23
N LEU A 27 26.59 2.22 -21.54
CA LEU A 27 26.05 1.02 -22.14
C LEU A 27 26.97 -0.19 -21.96
N GLU A 28 28.27 -0.01 -22.15
CA GLU A 28 29.28 -1.06 -21.95
C GLU A 28 29.34 -1.54 -20.52
N ALA A 29 29.20 -0.64 -19.53
CA ALA A 29 29.23 -0.96 -18.11
C ALA A 29 28.00 -1.78 -17.63
N SER A 30 26.90 -1.77 -18.36
CA SER A 30 25.70 -2.50 -17.97
C SER A 30 25.88 -4.03 -18.07
N PRO A 31 25.61 -4.81 -16.99
CA PRO A 31 25.65 -6.27 -17.05
C PRO A 31 24.41 -6.90 -17.69
N LEU A 32 23.38 -6.11 -17.94
CA LEU A 32 22.07 -6.56 -18.48
C LEU A 32 21.73 -5.82 -19.76
N PRO A 33 20.77 -6.32 -20.55
CA PRO A 33 20.17 -5.54 -21.63
C PRO A 33 19.66 -4.19 -21.12
N THR A 34 19.76 -3.15 -21.93
CA THR A 34 19.44 -1.78 -21.51
C THR A 34 18.27 -1.19 -22.27
N ILE A 35 17.56 -0.31 -21.58
CA ILE A 35 16.65 0.69 -22.15
C ILE A 35 17.42 2.02 -22.06
N PHE A 36 17.65 2.69 -23.17
CA PHE A 36 18.31 3.99 -23.17
C PHE A 36 17.27 5.10 -23.28
N THR A 37 17.24 5.99 -22.29
CA THR A 37 16.20 7.00 -22.11
C THR A 37 16.81 8.39 -21.94
N VAL A 38 16.30 9.35 -22.70
CA VAL A 38 16.55 10.79 -22.53
C VAL A 38 15.23 11.46 -22.23
N ARG A 39 14.91 11.63 -20.94
CA ARG A 39 13.61 12.10 -20.48
C ARG A 39 13.57 13.62 -20.35
N SER A 40 12.63 14.26 -21.04
CA SER A 40 12.41 15.71 -20.96
C SER A 40 11.92 16.16 -19.57
N ALA A 41 12.19 17.41 -19.25
CA ALA A 41 11.69 18.04 -18.01
C ALA A 41 10.16 18.09 -17.99
N GLU A 42 9.50 18.23 -19.14
CA GLU A 42 8.04 18.23 -19.27
C GLU A 42 7.43 16.88 -18.87
N GLU A 43 8.16 15.77 -19.11
CA GLU A 43 7.76 14.42 -18.75
C GLU A 43 8.46 13.88 -17.47
N GLY A 44 8.95 14.79 -16.64
CA GLY A 44 9.49 14.48 -15.31
C GLY A 44 10.93 13.99 -15.28
N GLY A 45 11.70 14.27 -16.34
CA GLY A 45 13.16 14.10 -16.39
C GLY A 45 13.93 15.37 -16.10
N ASN A 46 15.22 15.36 -16.41
CA ASN A 46 16.12 16.49 -16.27
C ASN A 46 16.52 17.10 -17.62
N TYR A 47 16.21 16.42 -18.73
CA TYR A 47 16.66 16.88 -20.04
C TYR A 47 15.98 18.20 -20.45
N SER A 48 16.79 19.21 -20.70
CA SER A 48 16.37 20.54 -21.17
C SER A 48 17.14 21.01 -22.42
N GLY A 49 17.91 20.13 -23.03
CA GLY A 49 18.65 20.40 -24.27
C GLY A 49 17.75 20.47 -25.50
N ASP A 50 18.35 20.77 -26.64
CA ASP A 50 17.65 20.83 -27.93
C ASP A 50 17.52 19.43 -28.58
N ASP A 51 16.74 19.37 -29.66
CA ASP A 51 16.47 18.10 -30.37
C ASP A 51 17.74 17.55 -31.09
N ALA A 52 18.69 18.40 -31.45
CA ALA A 52 19.96 17.97 -32.08
C ALA A 52 20.83 17.22 -31.06
N HIS A 53 20.91 17.73 -29.83
CA HIS A 53 21.63 17.06 -28.74
C HIS A 53 20.99 15.71 -28.42
N ARG A 54 19.64 15.65 -28.27
CA ARG A 54 18.92 14.40 -28.01
C ARG A 54 19.17 13.38 -29.13
N THR A 55 19.09 13.81 -30.39
CA THR A 55 19.37 12.94 -31.56
C THR A 55 20.81 12.43 -31.56
N ALA A 56 21.79 13.27 -31.19
CA ALA A 56 23.18 12.84 -31.06
C ALA A 56 23.36 11.75 -30.00
N MET A 57 22.70 11.88 -28.84
CA MET A 57 22.72 10.85 -27.78
C MET A 57 22.10 9.53 -28.24
N LEU A 58 20.95 9.57 -28.93
CA LEU A 58 20.30 8.37 -29.47
C LEU A 58 21.20 7.71 -30.54
N HIS A 59 21.81 8.49 -31.40
CA HIS A 59 22.74 7.98 -32.41
C HIS A 59 23.99 7.36 -31.80
N ALA A 60 24.61 8.01 -30.79
CA ALA A 60 25.77 7.46 -30.08
C ALA A 60 25.43 6.16 -29.37
N ALA A 61 24.23 6.07 -28.75
CA ALA A 61 23.76 4.83 -28.14
C ALA A 61 23.57 3.69 -29.14
N LEU A 62 22.93 3.96 -30.28
CA LEU A 62 22.64 2.96 -31.31
C LEU A 62 23.87 2.49 -32.07
N THR A 63 24.90 3.34 -32.20
CA THR A 63 26.16 3.00 -32.91
C THR A 63 27.27 2.51 -31.96
N SER A 64 27.01 2.41 -30.67
CA SER A 64 27.95 1.90 -29.66
C SER A 64 28.31 0.44 -29.92
N SER A 65 29.43 -0.03 -29.36
CA SER A 65 29.85 -1.44 -29.40
C SER A 65 28.85 -2.39 -28.75
N LYS A 66 27.99 -1.85 -27.85
CA LYS A 66 26.93 -2.56 -27.14
C LYS A 66 25.61 -1.77 -27.17
N PRO A 67 24.91 -1.78 -28.34
CA PRO A 67 23.68 -1.03 -28.48
C PRO A 67 22.61 -1.44 -27.45
N PRO A 68 21.75 -0.51 -27.05
CA PRO A 68 20.64 -0.84 -26.13
C PRO A 68 19.65 -1.79 -26.81
N LYS A 69 18.95 -2.58 -25.97
CA LYS A 69 17.85 -3.42 -26.45
C LYS A 69 16.64 -2.59 -26.87
N TYR A 70 16.42 -1.47 -26.19
CA TYR A 70 15.37 -0.50 -26.50
C TYR A 70 15.89 0.92 -26.33
N ILE A 71 15.40 1.83 -27.16
CA ILE A 71 15.43 3.27 -26.92
C ILE A 71 14.04 3.75 -26.55
N ASP A 72 13.95 4.69 -25.61
CA ASP A 72 12.69 5.34 -25.21
C ASP A 72 12.56 6.67 -25.96
N ILE A 73 11.51 6.80 -26.77
CA ILE A 73 11.17 8.02 -27.52
C ILE A 73 9.83 8.55 -27.00
N GLU A 74 9.83 9.82 -26.62
CA GLU A 74 8.62 10.50 -26.15
C GLU A 74 7.62 10.73 -27.29
N TYR A 75 6.34 10.43 -27.06
CA TYR A 75 5.27 10.58 -28.04
C TYR A 75 5.17 12.03 -28.57
N GLU A 76 5.30 13.01 -27.69
CA GLU A 76 5.25 14.43 -28.08
C GLU A 76 6.45 14.82 -28.99
N LEU A 77 7.61 14.23 -28.78
CA LEU A 77 8.77 14.40 -29.69
C LEU A 77 8.49 13.76 -31.05
N PHE A 78 7.96 12.52 -31.04
CA PHE A 78 7.60 11.82 -32.27
C PHE A 78 6.56 12.59 -33.09
N VAL A 79 5.52 13.14 -32.44
CA VAL A 79 4.50 13.93 -33.15
C VAL A 79 5.10 15.18 -33.83
N LYS A 80 6.07 15.82 -33.17
CA LYS A 80 6.78 16.98 -33.73
C LYS A 80 7.74 16.59 -34.87
N GLN A 81 8.36 15.42 -34.76
CA GLN A 81 9.42 14.94 -35.65
C GLN A 81 9.21 13.47 -36.07
N PRO A 82 8.19 13.15 -36.86
CA PRO A 82 7.89 11.76 -37.24
C PRO A 82 9.01 11.06 -37.99
N TRP A 83 9.84 11.83 -38.70
CA TRP A 83 11.01 11.31 -39.45
C TRP A 83 12.17 10.86 -38.56
N LEU A 84 12.18 11.23 -37.26
CA LEU A 84 13.26 10.88 -36.35
C LEU A 84 13.54 9.36 -36.31
N ILE A 85 12.48 8.55 -36.31
CA ILE A 85 12.62 7.08 -36.28
C ILE A 85 13.22 6.55 -37.59
N GLU A 86 12.93 7.17 -38.74
CA GLU A 86 13.43 6.74 -40.05
C GLU A 86 14.93 7.03 -40.20
N ASP A 87 15.42 8.08 -39.56
CA ASP A 87 16.83 8.54 -39.65
C ASP A 87 17.75 7.82 -38.63
N LEU A 88 17.21 7.14 -37.62
CA LEU A 88 18.01 6.46 -36.60
C LEU A 88 18.51 5.09 -37.08
N PRO A 89 19.79 4.72 -36.80
CA PRO A 89 20.37 3.42 -37.17
C PRO A 89 19.96 2.33 -36.19
N LEU A 90 18.66 1.98 -36.15
CA LEU A 90 18.06 1.12 -35.15
C LEU A 90 18.64 -0.30 -35.09
N GLY A 91 18.98 -0.92 -36.23
CA GLY A 91 19.41 -2.32 -36.27
C GLY A 91 18.37 -3.23 -35.60
N ASP A 92 18.83 -3.98 -34.59
CA ASP A 92 17.95 -4.86 -33.78
C ASP A 92 17.36 -4.16 -32.54
N CYS A 93 17.59 -2.87 -32.35
CA CYS A 93 17.09 -2.10 -31.23
C CYS A 93 15.59 -1.81 -31.39
N GLY A 94 14.81 -2.14 -30.38
CA GLY A 94 13.38 -1.83 -30.34
C GLY A 94 13.10 -0.40 -29.89
N ILE A 95 11.90 0.12 -30.22
CA ILE A 95 11.44 1.43 -29.77
C ILE A 95 10.37 1.27 -28.71
N ILE A 96 10.57 1.91 -27.57
CA ILE A 96 9.54 2.19 -26.59
C ILE A 96 8.99 3.59 -26.87
N LEU A 97 7.76 3.70 -27.36
CA LEU A 97 7.10 4.98 -27.51
C LEU A 97 6.42 5.32 -26.19
N SER A 98 6.87 6.37 -25.52
CA SER A 98 6.48 6.69 -24.16
C SER A 98 5.72 8.00 -24.07
N TRP A 99 4.84 8.08 -23.07
CA TRP A 99 4.15 9.30 -22.70
C TRP A 99 3.91 9.35 -21.20
N HIS A 100 4.16 10.50 -20.56
CA HIS A 100 4.03 10.71 -19.12
C HIS A 100 3.19 11.95 -18.83
N ASP A 101 2.23 11.83 -17.90
CA ASP A 101 1.50 12.96 -17.34
C ASP A 101 1.84 13.11 -15.83
N MET A 102 2.57 14.16 -15.51
CA MET A 102 3.05 14.44 -14.16
C MET A 102 1.96 15.04 -13.25
N VAL A 103 0.83 15.45 -13.82
CA VAL A 103 -0.25 16.12 -13.10
C VAL A 103 -1.35 15.16 -12.68
N GLY A 104 -1.74 14.24 -13.56
CA GLY A 104 -2.80 13.29 -13.25
C GLY A 104 -3.28 12.47 -14.44
N ARG A 105 -4.35 11.72 -14.24
CA ARG A 105 -5.00 10.96 -15.29
C ARG A 105 -5.68 11.91 -16.29
N PRO A 106 -5.28 11.93 -17.57
CA PRO A 106 -5.90 12.80 -18.58
C PRO A 106 -7.29 12.31 -19.01
N SER A 107 -8.10 13.21 -19.52
CA SER A 107 -9.44 12.89 -20.02
C SER A 107 -9.43 12.05 -21.30
N ASP A 108 -8.42 12.24 -22.16
CA ASP A 108 -8.22 11.59 -23.45
C ASP A 108 -7.31 10.35 -23.40
N LEU A 109 -7.05 9.79 -22.20
CA LEU A 109 -6.14 8.68 -21.97
C LEU A 109 -6.26 7.53 -22.99
N PHE A 110 -7.48 7.04 -23.20
CA PHE A 110 -7.73 5.91 -24.11
C PHE A 110 -7.59 6.29 -25.58
N GLN A 111 -7.92 7.53 -25.95
CA GLN A 111 -7.72 8.03 -27.31
C GLN A 111 -6.24 8.17 -27.64
N LYS A 112 -5.46 8.70 -26.69
CA LYS A 112 -4.00 8.82 -26.84
C LYS A 112 -3.36 7.43 -26.92
N ALA A 113 -3.78 6.48 -26.09
CA ALA A 113 -3.30 5.10 -26.14
C ALA A 113 -3.58 4.44 -27.50
N ALA A 114 -4.75 4.64 -28.08
CA ALA A 114 -5.08 4.15 -29.41
C ALA A 114 -4.18 4.80 -30.48
N ALA A 115 -4.03 6.11 -30.44
CA ALA A 115 -3.18 6.84 -31.41
C ALA A 115 -1.71 6.37 -31.34
N MET A 116 -1.19 6.10 -30.15
CA MET A 116 0.18 5.58 -29.99
C MET A 116 0.33 4.14 -30.52
N GLN A 117 -0.69 3.31 -30.36
CA GLN A 117 -0.68 1.93 -30.86
C GLN A 117 -0.82 1.84 -32.40
N ASP A 118 -1.41 2.85 -33.04
CA ASP A 118 -1.55 2.91 -34.49
C ASP A 118 -0.23 3.29 -35.21
N ILE A 119 0.81 3.71 -34.47
CA ILE A 119 2.10 4.09 -35.07
C ILE A 119 2.88 2.82 -35.42
N PRO A 120 3.30 2.67 -36.70
CA PRO A 120 4.04 1.49 -37.13
C PRO A 120 5.46 1.44 -36.54
N ASN A 121 6.04 0.24 -36.50
CA ASN A 121 7.41 -0.02 -36.07
C ASN A 121 7.71 0.30 -34.59
N ILE A 122 6.69 0.47 -33.75
CA ILE A 122 6.83 0.61 -32.29
C ILE A 122 6.83 -0.78 -31.65
N SER A 123 7.86 -1.08 -30.87
CA SER A 123 8.00 -2.36 -30.18
C SER A 123 7.16 -2.43 -28.89
N VAL A 124 7.07 -1.31 -28.17
CA VAL A 124 6.35 -1.20 -26.88
C VAL A 124 5.73 0.18 -26.77
N VAL A 125 4.47 0.26 -26.41
CA VAL A 125 3.83 1.52 -25.98
C VAL A 125 3.93 1.65 -24.46
N LYS A 126 4.38 2.82 -23.97
CA LYS A 126 4.53 3.11 -22.55
C LYS A 126 3.70 4.34 -22.17
N MET A 127 2.73 4.15 -21.28
CA MET A 127 1.88 5.22 -20.77
C MET A 127 1.98 5.28 -19.25
N VAL A 128 2.32 6.44 -18.71
CA VAL A 128 2.53 6.65 -17.29
C VAL A 128 1.85 7.95 -16.86
N TRP A 129 1.12 7.93 -15.75
CA TRP A 129 0.50 9.16 -15.22
C TRP A 129 0.47 9.16 -13.69
N ARG A 130 0.36 10.35 -13.12
CA ARG A 130 0.21 10.50 -11.67
C ARG A 130 -1.20 10.08 -11.24
N ALA A 131 -1.31 9.10 -10.36
CA ALA A 131 -2.59 8.70 -9.80
C ALA A 131 -3.08 9.71 -8.76
N ARG A 132 -4.35 10.10 -8.86
CA ARG A 132 -5.06 10.93 -7.87
C ARG A 132 -5.84 10.09 -6.86
N SER A 133 -6.07 8.83 -7.18
CA SER A 133 -6.72 7.84 -6.34
C SER A 133 -6.34 6.43 -6.77
N LEU A 134 -6.61 5.43 -5.91
CA LEU A 134 -6.43 4.03 -6.29
C LEU A 134 -7.17 3.63 -7.56
N ARG A 135 -8.31 4.25 -7.86
CA ARG A 135 -9.14 3.94 -9.04
C ARG A 135 -8.43 4.22 -10.36
N ASP A 136 -7.47 5.15 -10.37
CA ASP A 136 -6.71 5.46 -11.59
C ASP A 136 -5.86 4.26 -12.07
N ASN A 137 -5.48 3.32 -11.16
CA ASN A 137 -4.81 2.09 -11.55
C ASN A 137 -5.68 1.15 -12.38
N LEU A 138 -7.01 1.17 -12.18
CA LEU A 138 -7.90 0.33 -12.97
C LEU A 138 -7.93 0.72 -14.44
N ASP A 139 -7.70 2.01 -14.74
CA ASP A 139 -7.56 2.44 -16.13
C ASP A 139 -6.24 1.95 -16.75
N ALA A 140 -5.16 1.82 -15.98
CA ALA A 140 -3.94 1.16 -16.43
C ALA A 140 -4.22 -0.32 -16.77
N PHE A 141 -4.98 -1.02 -15.95
CA PHE A 141 -5.36 -2.41 -16.20
C PHE A 141 -6.23 -2.56 -17.46
N LYS A 142 -7.20 -1.65 -17.66
CA LYS A 142 -8.03 -1.63 -18.89
C LYS A 142 -7.19 -1.41 -20.13
N LEU A 143 -6.19 -0.50 -20.09
CA LEU A 143 -5.27 -0.30 -21.19
C LEU A 143 -4.45 -1.57 -21.49
N LEU A 144 -3.92 -2.23 -20.46
CA LEU A 144 -3.20 -3.48 -20.62
C LEU A 144 -4.07 -4.60 -21.19
N GLN A 145 -5.35 -4.68 -20.81
CA GLN A 145 -6.29 -5.65 -21.35
C GLN A 145 -6.67 -5.37 -22.82
N ALA A 146 -6.78 -4.09 -23.19
CA ALA A 146 -7.14 -3.66 -24.53
C ALA A 146 -5.95 -3.53 -25.49
N ARG A 147 -4.72 -3.87 -25.03
CA ARG A 147 -3.50 -3.71 -25.85
C ARG A 147 -3.52 -4.57 -27.11
N GLN A 148 -3.02 -4.00 -28.20
CA GLN A 148 -2.83 -4.69 -29.47
C GLN A 148 -1.36 -5.10 -29.70
N GLN A 149 -0.44 -4.55 -28.89
CA GLN A 149 1.01 -4.81 -28.93
C GLN A 149 1.57 -4.75 -27.49
N PRO A 150 2.84 -5.12 -27.25
CA PRO A 150 3.45 -4.98 -25.94
C PRO A 150 3.24 -3.60 -25.35
N MET A 151 2.76 -3.52 -24.12
CA MET A 151 2.38 -2.27 -23.48
C MET A 151 2.83 -2.20 -22.03
N ILE A 152 3.27 -1.03 -21.62
CA ILE A 152 3.51 -0.63 -20.23
C ILE A 152 2.46 0.43 -19.89
N ALA A 153 1.64 0.20 -18.85
CA ALA A 153 0.71 1.17 -18.33
C ALA A 153 0.84 1.20 -16.81
N LEU A 154 1.35 2.31 -16.27
CA LEU A 154 1.69 2.44 -14.85
C LEU A 154 1.22 3.78 -14.30
N CYS A 155 0.90 3.79 -13.01
CA CYS A 155 0.64 5.00 -12.26
C CYS A 155 1.85 5.40 -11.40
N MET A 156 2.02 6.70 -11.19
CA MET A 156 3.00 7.31 -10.28
C MET A 156 2.32 7.85 -9.03
N GLY A 157 3.11 8.21 -8.03
CA GLY A 157 2.65 8.81 -6.78
C GLY A 157 2.17 7.78 -5.75
N PRO A 158 1.71 8.24 -4.58
CA PRO A 158 1.36 7.39 -3.45
C PRO A 158 0.24 6.38 -3.75
N PHE A 159 -0.63 6.68 -4.73
CA PHE A 159 -1.70 5.77 -5.14
C PHE A 159 -1.30 4.82 -6.28
N GLY A 160 -0.07 4.92 -6.83
CA GLY A 160 0.30 4.23 -8.07
C GLY A 160 0.85 2.81 -7.91
N LEU A 161 1.22 2.40 -6.70
CA LEU A 161 1.91 1.13 -6.44
C LEU A 161 1.15 -0.09 -6.99
N MET A 162 -0.17 -0.10 -6.90
CA MET A 162 -1.00 -1.23 -7.32
C MET A 162 -0.78 -1.57 -8.80
N SER A 163 -0.69 -0.59 -9.70
CA SER A 163 -0.44 -0.83 -11.14
C SER A 163 0.96 -1.41 -11.40
N ARG A 164 1.95 -1.03 -10.59
CA ARG A 164 3.33 -1.52 -10.72
C ARG A 164 3.45 -2.98 -10.29
N VAL A 165 2.86 -3.32 -9.15
CA VAL A 165 2.90 -4.69 -8.61
C VAL A 165 2.03 -5.64 -9.44
N LEU A 166 0.84 -5.21 -9.88
CA LEU A 166 -0.09 -6.04 -10.63
C LEU A 166 0.14 -6.04 -12.16
N ALA A 167 1.18 -5.38 -12.67
CA ALA A 167 1.50 -5.39 -14.10
C ALA A 167 1.51 -6.81 -14.71
N PRO A 168 2.12 -7.85 -14.10
CA PRO A 168 2.09 -9.21 -14.65
C PRO A 168 0.67 -9.81 -14.70
N LYS A 169 -0.20 -9.48 -13.73
CA LYS A 169 -1.59 -9.98 -13.71
C LYS A 169 -2.36 -9.57 -14.96
N PHE A 170 -2.12 -8.36 -15.45
CA PHE A 170 -2.80 -7.80 -16.62
C PHE A 170 -1.96 -7.91 -17.91
N GLY A 171 -0.84 -8.63 -17.86
CA GLY A 171 0.04 -8.85 -19.01
C GLY A 171 0.81 -7.61 -19.46
N GLY A 172 1.16 -6.73 -18.51
CA GLY A 172 2.08 -5.62 -18.76
C GLY A 172 3.44 -6.13 -19.21
N PHE A 173 4.04 -5.42 -20.18
CA PHE A 173 5.36 -5.79 -20.73
C PHE A 173 6.47 -5.70 -19.68
N ALA A 174 6.47 -4.65 -18.88
CA ALA A 174 7.44 -4.43 -17.81
C ALA A 174 6.87 -3.56 -16.69
N THR A 175 7.50 -3.60 -15.53
CA THR A 175 7.38 -2.61 -14.46
C THR A 175 8.77 -2.06 -14.13
N PHE A 176 8.81 -0.95 -13.40
CA PHE A 176 10.06 -0.29 -13.03
C PHE A 176 10.24 -0.30 -11.53
N ALA A 177 11.43 -0.62 -11.09
CA ALA A 177 11.85 -0.61 -9.70
C ALA A 177 13.16 0.16 -9.53
N THR A 178 13.35 0.73 -8.35
CA THR A 178 14.60 1.38 -7.95
C THR A 178 15.60 0.33 -7.46
N ILE A 179 16.88 0.54 -7.75
CA ILE A 179 17.96 -0.25 -7.16
C ILE A 179 18.05 0.09 -5.67
N ASP A 180 18.15 -0.93 -4.81
CA ASP A 180 18.23 -0.72 -3.37
C ASP A 180 19.39 0.21 -2.99
N GLY A 181 19.12 1.19 -2.12
CA GLY A 181 20.10 2.19 -1.69
C GLY A 181 20.28 3.38 -2.64
N HIS A 182 19.53 3.45 -3.73
CA HIS A 182 19.51 4.58 -4.66
C HIS A 182 18.17 5.34 -4.60
N GLU A 183 18.19 6.60 -5.01
CA GLU A 183 16.98 7.40 -5.14
C GLU A 183 16.07 6.89 -6.25
N ALA A 184 14.76 6.95 -6.02
CA ALA A 184 13.78 6.56 -7.01
C ALA A 184 13.73 7.57 -8.17
N THR A 185 13.70 7.08 -9.39
CA THR A 185 13.57 7.92 -10.61
C THR A 185 12.11 8.38 -10.83
N ALA A 186 11.15 7.84 -10.09
CA ALA A 186 9.75 8.24 -10.13
C ALA A 186 9.10 8.07 -8.75
N ASP A 187 8.23 9.02 -8.38
CA ASP A 187 7.48 9.00 -7.12
C ASP A 187 6.63 7.71 -6.99
N GLY A 188 6.68 7.06 -5.82
CA GLY A 188 5.99 5.81 -5.54
C GLY A 188 6.59 4.56 -6.20
N GLN A 189 7.81 4.63 -6.71
CA GLN A 189 8.51 3.48 -7.29
C GLN A 189 9.07 2.58 -6.16
N PRO A 190 8.68 1.28 -6.11
CA PRO A 190 9.22 0.34 -5.14
C PRO A 190 10.66 -0.02 -5.46
N THR A 191 11.40 -0.52 -4.47
CA THR A 191 12.71 -1.12 -4.72
C THR A 191 12.59 -2.52 -5.34
N THR A 192 13.69 -3.01 -5.93
CA THR A 192 13.74 -4.39 -6.45
C THR A 192 13.51 -5.41 -5.34
N THR A 193 14.07 -5.19 -4.16
CA THR A 193 13.84 -6.04 -2.99
C THR A 193 12.39 -6.04 -2.54
N GLU A 194 11.73 -4.87 -2.53
CA GLU A 194 10.30 -4.81 -2.20
C GLU A 194 9.44 -5.58 -3.19
N LEU A 195 9.65 -5.42 -4.50
CA LEU A 195 8.90 -6.18 -5.50
C LEU A 195 9.06 -7.69 -5.31
N LEU A 196 10.29 -8.17 -5.14
CA LEU A 196 10.58 -9.59 -5.08
C LEU A 196 10.25 -10.22 -3.74
N SER A 197 10.62 -9.57 -2.62
CA SER A 197 10.52 -10.17 -1.29
C SER A 197 9.22 -9.82 -0.57
N LYS A 198 8.72 -8.57 -0.73
CA LYS A 198 7.51 -8.10 -0.07
C LYS A 198 6.25 -8.49 -0.83
N TYR A 199 6.29 -8.42 -2.18
CA TYR A 199 5.11 -8.68 -3.01
C TYR A 199 5.18 -9.99 -3.80
N ASN A 200 6.26 -10.78 -3.70
CA ASN A 200 6.44 -12.03 -4.46
C ASN A 200 6.18 -11.85 -5.96
N PHE A 201 6.65 -10.75 -6.54
CA PHE A 201 6.32 -10.26 -7.88
C PHE A 201 6.38 -11.34 -8.97
N ASN A 202 7.40 -12.19 -8.94
CA ASN A 202 7.60 -13.25 -9.93
C ASN A 202 6.52 -14.36 -9.88
N SER A 203 5.73 -14.43 -8.82
CA SER A 203 4.63 -15.39 -8.69
C SER A 203 3.29 -14.84 -9.21
N ILE A 204 3.21 -13.53 -9.46
CA ILE A 204 1.99 -12.86 -9.88
C ILE A 204 1.64 -13.23 -11.32
N ASN A 205 0.40 -13.65 -11.54
CA ASN A 205 -0.14 -14.04 -12.83
C ASN A 205 -1.62 -13.68 -12.95
N ALA A 206 -2.24 -13.95 -14.09
CA ALA A 206 -3.63 -13.56 -14.38
C ALA A 206 -4.67 -14.07 -13.35
N ARG A 207 -4.37 -15.14 -12.59
CA ARG A 207 -5.28 -15.74 -11.60
C ARG A 207 -4.94 -15.32 -10.17
N THR A 208 -3.98 -14.42 -9.96
CA THR A 208 -3.59 -13.98 -8.62
C THR A 208 -4.73 -13.21 -7.97
N LYS A 209 -5.20 -13.69 -6.82
CA LYS A 209 -6.18 -12.98 -5.99
C LYS A 209 -5.54 -11.76 -5.32
N VAL A 210 -6.27 -10.66 -5.28
CA VAL A 210 -5.78 -9.40 -4.72
C VAL A 210 -6.40 -9.16 -3.35
N TYR A 211 -5.55 -8.96 -2.36
CA TYR A 211 -5.90 -8.54 -1.00
C TYR A 211 -5.19 -7.23 -0.69
N GLY A 212 -5.59 -6.57 0.40
CA GLY A 212 -4.84 -5.41 0.84
C GLY A 212 -5.26 -4.84 2.19
N VAL A 213 -4.58 -3.78 2.61
CA VAL A 213 -4.96 -2.98 3.78
C VAL A 213 -5.55 -1.66 3.32
N ILE A 214 -6.81 -1.42 3.64
CA ILE A 214 -7.52 -0.15 3.41
C ILE A 214 -7.33 0.76 4.61
N GLY A 215 -6.81 1.96 4.38
CA GLY A 215 -6.60 3.00 5.39
C GLY A 215 -6.12 4.29 4.74
N ASP A 216 -5.93 5.36 5.50
CA ASP A 216 -5.49 6.66 4.96
C ASP A 216 -3.97 6.66 4.69
N THR A 217 -3.16 6.24 5.66
CA THR A 217 -1.69 6.18 5.59
C THR A 217 -1.22 4.75 5.82
N VAL A 218 -1.26 3.93 4.77
CA VAL A 218 -0.98 2.48 4.84
C VAL A 218 0.29 2.05 4.10
N GLU A 219 1.01 2.99 3.50
CA GLU A 219 2.21 2.74 2.70
C GLU A 219 3.32 2.06 3.52
N HIS A 220 3.42 2.42 4.80
CA HIS A 220 4.41 1.87 5.73
C HIS A 220 3.87 0.72 6.60
N SER A 221 2.69 0.19 6.29
CA SER A 221 2.10 -0.92 7.03
C SER A 221 2.97 -2.18 6.97
N ALA A 222 3.08 -2.88 8.09
CA ALA A 222 3.73 -4.19 8.17
C ALA A 222 2.87 -5.32 7.56
N SER A 223 1.57 -5.07 7.35
CA SER A 223 0.61 -6.08 6.86
C SER A 223 1.03 -6.75 5.53
N PRO A 224 1.55 -6.04 4.50
CA PRO A 224 2.01 -6.68 3.28
C PRO A 224 3.13 -7.71 3.50
N TYR A 225 4.09 -7.44 4.38
CA TYR A 225 5.14 -8.41 4.71
C TYR A 225 4.56 -9.67 5.34
N PHE A 226 3.67 -9.50 6.33
CA PHE A 226 3.06 -10.62 7.04
C PHE A 226 2.19 -11.49 6.11
N HIS A 227 1.26 -10.87 5.39
CA HIS A 227 0.28 -11.59 4.60
C HIS A 227 0.87 -12.22 3.34
N ASN A 228 1.77 -11.54 2.64
CA ASN A 228 2.45 -12.12 1.48
C ASN A 228 3.35 -13.30 1.87
N ALA A 229 4.05 -13.23 3.01
CA ALA A 229 4.79 -14.36 3.54
C ALA A 229 3.87 -15.54 3.90
N ALA A 230 2.71 -15.27 4.50
CA ALA A 230 1.72 -16.29 4.82
C ALA A 230 1.14 -16.94 3.55
N PHE A 231 0.79 -16.17 2.53
CA PHE A 231 0.32 -16.67 1.24
C PHE A 231 1.38 -17.54 0.55
N ALA A 232 2.64 -17.10 0.54
CA ALA A 232 3.74 -17.89 -0.01
C ALA A 232 3.94 -19.22 0.74
N ALA A 233 3.91 -19.19 2.08
CA ALA A 233 4.02 -20.39 2.91
C ALA A 233 2.86 -21.38 2.70
N ALA A 234 1.64 -20.87 2.47
CA ALA A 234 0.46 -21.66 2.17
C ALA A 234 0.37 -22.13 0.70
N GLY A 235 1.27 -21.65 -0.18
CA GLY A 235 1.23 -21.92 -1.62
C GLY A 235 0.00 -21.33 -2.32
N THR A 236 -0.63 -20.28 -1.76
CA THR A 236 -1.80 -19.64 -2.36
C THR A 236 -1.36 -18.59 -3.38
N ASN A 237 -2.02 -18.56 -4.54
CA ASN A 237 -1.77 -17.58 -5.58
C ASN A 237 -2.49 -16.26 -5.23
N SER A 238 -1.90 -15.50 -4.33
CA SER A 238 -2.47 -14.27 -3.79
C SER A 238 -1.39 -13.22 -3.54
N VAL A 239 -1.76 -11.95 -3.64
CA VAL A 239 -0.92 -10.82 -3.29
C VAL A 239 -1.65 -9.85 -2.38
N TYR A 240 -0.94 -9.28 -1.42
CA TYR A 240 -1.47 -8.31 -0.47
C TYR A 240 -0.76 -6.96 -0.61
N LEU A 241 -1.53 -5.89 -0.79
CA LEU A 241 -1.05 -4.55 -1.13
C LEU A 241 -1.51 -3.50 -0.10
N PRO A 242 -0.77 -2.39 0.08
CA PRO A 242 -1.34 -1.20 0.67
C PRO A 242 -2.37 -0.59 -0.29
N LEU A 243 -3.53 -0.25 0.24
CA LEU A 243 -4.64 0.35 -0.48
C LEU A 243 -5.01 1.70 0.18
N PRO A 244 -4.23 2.76 -0.05
CA PRO A 244 -4.46 4.06 0.57
C PRO A 244 -5.77 4.66 0.07
N ILE A 245 -6.67 4.98 0.99
CA ILE A 245 -7.93 5.67 0.72
C ILE A 245 -8.02 6.86 1.68
N PRO A 246 -8.11 8.10 1.19
CA PRO A 246 -8.23 9.29 2.02
C PRO A 246 -9.43 9.22 2.95
N LYS A 247 -9.32 9.89 4.12
CA LYS A 247 -10.40 10.00 5.09
C LYS A 247 -11.69 10.51 4.45
N GLY A 248 -12.81 9.90 4.80
CA GLY A 248 -14.14 10.31 4.40
C GLY A 248 -14.97 9.16 3.81
N TRP A 249 -16.27 9.25 4.04
CA TRP A 249 -17.23 8.24 3.59
C TRP A 249 -17.25 8.06 2.07
N GLU A 250 -17.31 9.17 1.33
CA GLU A 250 -17.41 9.14 -0.13
C GLU A 250 -16.14 8.57 -0.79
N HIS A 251 -14.96 8.87 -0.23
CA HIS A 251 -13.71 8.29 -0.71
C HIS A 251 -13.67 6.78 -0.52
N LEU A 252 -14.05 6.31 0.68
CA LEU A 252 -14.12 4.89 0.96
C LEU A 252 -15.14 4.20 0.07
N LYS A 253 -16.39 4.67 0.07
CA LYS A 253 -17.49 4.05 -0.67
C LYS A 253 -17.16 3.93 -2.15
N ALA A 254 -16.78 5.05 -2.78
CA ALA A 254 -16.48 5.05 -4.22
C ALA A 254 -15.32 4.12 -4.57
N THR A 255 -14.26 4.08 -3.74
CA THR A 255 -13.07 3.26 -4.06
C THR A 255 -13.30 1.79 -3.73
N ALA A 256 -13.83 1.48 -2.54
CA ALA A 256 -14.05 0.09 -2.13
C ALA A 256 -15.06 -0.62 -3.05
N LEU A 257 -16.17 0.02 -3.39
CA LEU A 257 -17.13 -0.58 -4.33
C LEU A 257 -16.53 -0.78 -5.72
N THR A 258 -15.69 0.14 -6.19
CA THR A 258 -15.01 -0.03 -7.47
C THR A 258 -14.07 -1.24 -7.45
N LEU A 259 -13.31 -1.45 -6.35
CA LEU A 259 -12.44 -2.62 -6.21
C LEU A 259 -13.23 -3.92 -6.09
N ILE A 260 -14.32 -3.92 -5.30
CA ILE A 260 -15.17 -5.10 -5.06
C ILE A 260 -15.88 -5.56 -6.35
N HIS A 261 -16.32 -4.64 -7.19
CA HIS A 261 -17.11 -4.95 -8.39
C HIS A 261 -16.27 -5.02 -9.68
N ASP A 262 -14.96 -4.81 -9.62
CA ASP A 262 -14.10 -4.98 -10.79
C ASP A 262 -13.92 -6.47 -11.10
N GLU A 263 -14.48 -6.91 -12.23
CA GLU A 263 -14.52 -8.33 -12.63
C GLU A 263 -13.14 -8.94 -12.95
N HIS A 264 -12.12 -8.10 -13.15
CA HIS A 264 -10.80 -8.54 -13.59
C HIS A 264 -9.72 -8.43 -12.51
N LEU A 265 -10.01 -7.67 -11.44
CA LEU A 265 -9.06 -7.47 -10.35
C LEU A 265 -8.92 -8.72 -9.48
N ASP A 266 -9.95 -9.56 -9.39
CA ASP A 266 -10.03 -10.66 -8.42
C ASP A 266 -9.78 -10.18 -6.98
N PHE A 267 -10.39 -9.05 -6.62
CA PHE A 267 -10.28 -8.50 -5.27
C PHE A 267 -11.01 -9.42 -4.29
N ALA A 268 -10.24 -10.12 -3.45
CA ALA A 268 -10.77 -11.19 -2.61
C ALA A 268 -11.01 -10.75 -1.16
N GLY A 269 -10.47 -9.61 -0.73
CA GLY A 269 -10.70 -9.08 0.60
C GLY A 269 -9.68 -8.06 1.06
N SER A 270 -9.90 -7.51 2.24
CA SER A 270 -8.93 -6.56 2.82
C SER A 270 -8.98 -6.55 4.35
N SER A 271 -7.84 -6.15 4.93
CA SER A 271 -7.84 -5.55 6.26
C SER A 271 -8.32 -4.11 6.15
N VAL A 272 -8.89 -3.60 7.24
CA VAL A 272 -9.34 -2.20 7.35
C VAL A 272 -8.75 -1.58 8.60
N THR A 273 -8.10 -0.43 8.42
CA THR A 273 -7.52 0.31 9.54
C THR A 273 -8.07 1.74 9.61
N ILE A 274 -7.51 2.53 10.51
CA ILE A 274 -7.88 3.95 10.69
C ILE A 274 -7.78 4.69 9.34
N PRO A 275 -8.78 5.55 9.00
CA PRO A 275 -9.96 5.91 9.79
C PRO A 275 -11.25 5.16 9.36
N HIS A 276 -11.15 4.02 8.70
CA HIS A 276 -12.25 3.46 7.89
C HIS A 276 -13.03 2.31 8.53
N LYS A 277 -12.67 1.84 9.75
CA LYS A 277 -13.32 0.66 10.38
C LYS A 277 -14.84 0.81 10.57
N GLU A 278 -15.30 1.99 11.01
CA GLU A 278 -16.73 2.29 11.18
C GLU A 278 -17.42 2.53 9.82
N ASN A 279 -16.76 3.24 8.91
CA ASN A 279 -17.26 3.45 7.56
C ASN A 279 -17.37 2.15 6.76
N MET A 280 -16.46 1.22 6.95
CA MET A 280 -16.51 -0.08 6.28
C MET A 280 -17.68 -0.93 6.82
N LEU A 281 -17.95 -0.89 8.12
CA LEU A 281 -19.16 -1.50 8.68
C LEU A 281 -20.41 -0.99 7.95
N LYS A 282 -20.54 0.35 7.85
CA LYS A 282 -21.67 0.99 7.16
C LYS A 282 -21.76 0.55 5.69
N LEU A 283 -20.62 0.44 4.99
CA LEU A 283 -20.58 0.00 3.60
C LEU A 283 -21.10 -1.44 3.47
N VAL A 284 -20.63 -2.34 4.33
CA VAL A 284 -21.05 -3.75 4.32
C VAL A 284 -22.56 -3.87 4.63
N GLN A 285 -23.11 -3.03 5.52
CA GLN A 285 -24.56 -2.96 5.78
C GLN A 285 -25.36 -2.47 4.57
N GLU A 286 -24.89 -1.39 3.90
CA GLU A 286 -25.55 -0.87 2.68
C GLU A 286 -25.55 -1.90 1.54
N GLU A 287 -24.47 -2.67 1.39
CA GLU A 287 -24.32 -3.76 0.41
C GLU A 287 -24.98 -5.08 0.85
N LYS A 288 -25.64 -5.11 2.02
CA LYS A 288 -26.31 -6.29 2.58
C LYS A 288 -25.35 -7.48 2.75
N GLY A 289 -24.11 -7.19 3.09
CA GLY A 289 -23.10 -8.19 3.42
C GLY A 289 -23.39 -8.94 4.72
N ILE A 290 -22.67 -10.01 4.95
CA ILE A 290 -22.80 -10.85 6.14
C ILE A 290 -21.78 -10.42 7.19
N PHE A 291 -22.19 -10.40 8.45
CA PHE A 291 -21.32 -10.20 9.59
C PHE A 291 -21.16 -11.53 10.35
N GLU A 292 -19.92 -11.82 10.80
CA GLU A 292 -19.77 -12.81 11.86
C GLU A 292 -20.39 -12.26 13.16
N GLU A 293 -20.96 -13.17 13.97
CA GLU A 293 -21.88 -12.92 15.09
C GLU A 293 -21.38 -11.77 15.96
N GLU A 294 -20.84 -11.10 16.35
CA GLU A 294 -20.47 -10.00 17.24
C GLU A 294 -19.96 -8.75 16.54
N SER A 295 -19.54 -8.87 15.27
CA SER A 295 -18.84 -7.78 14.58
C SER A 295 -19.73 -6.55 14.34
N GLU A 296 -21.03 -6.77 14.09
CA GLU A 296 -21.98 -5.68 13.87
C GLU A 296 -22.24 -4.89 15.17
N ASN A 297 -22.35 -5.59 16.31
CA ASN A 297 -22.60 -4.99 17.63
C ASN A 297 -21.40 -4.16 18.12
N ILE A 298 -20.19 -4.45 17.64
CA ILE A 298 -18.98 -3.69 17.97
C ILE A 298 -19.00 -2.28 17.33
N GLY A 299 -19.73 -2.12 16.23
CA GLY A 299 -19.80 -0.87 15.49
C GLY A 299 -18.54 -0.56 14.67
N ALA A 300 -17.67 -1.57 14.42
CA ALA A 300 -16.49 -1.42 13.61
C ALA A 300 -16.01 -2.78 13.06
N VAL A 301 -15.55 -2.83 11.82
CA VAL A 301 -14.94 -4.01 11.22
C VAL A 301 -13.49 -3.72 10.80
N ASN A 302 -12.62 -4.69 10.92
CA ASN A 302 -11.23 -4.59 10.48
C ASN A 302 -10.85 -5.56 9.36
N THR A 303 -11.78 -6.41 8.90
CA THR A 303 -11.53 -7.43 7.88
C THR A 303 -12.77 -7.63 7.03
N ILE A 304 -12.61 -7.66 5.71
CA ILE A 304 -13.66 -8.05 4.77
C ILE A 304 -13.16 -9.15 3.84
N SER A 305 -14.09 -10.00 3.37
CA SER A 305 -13.94 -10.92 2.25
C SER A 305 -15.02 -10.62 1.21
N THR A 306 -14.71 -10.79 -0.07
CA THR A 306 -15.66 -10.57 -1.16
C THR A 306 -16.19 -11.88 -1.75
N SER A 307 -15.66 -13.01 -1.33
CA SER A 307 -16.02 -14.34 -1.85
C SER A 307 -16.50 -15.24 -0.69
N PRO A 308 -17.55 -16.06 -0.87
CA PRO A 308 -18.45 -16.11 -2.04
C PRO A 308 -19.40 -14.90 -2.11
N GLN A 309 -19.46 -14.10 -1.08
CA GLN A 309 -20.22 -12.86 -0.95
C GLN A 309 -19.51 -11.92 0.03
N LEU A 310 -19.85 -10.64 -0.01
CA LEU A 310 -19.29 -9.65 0.89
C LEU A 310 -19.56 -10.05 2.35
N SER A 311 -18.50 -10.29 3.10
CA SER A 311 -18.55 -10.71 4.52
C SER A 311 -17.56 -9.88 5.33
N ALA A 312 -17.85 -9.63 6.59
CA ALA A 312 -17.01 -8.82 7.46
C ALA A 312 -16.89 -9.39 8.87
N THR A 313 -15.75 -9.14 9.49
CA THR A 313 -15.47 -9.49 10.89
C THR A 313 -14.57 -8.46 11.57
N ASN A 314 -14.40 -8.58 12.87
CA ASN A 314 -13.43 -7.79 13.64
C ASN A 314 -12.43 -8.70 14.36
N THR A 315 -11.33 -9.03 13.72
CA THR A 315 -10.28 -9.90 14.27
C THR A 315 -9.49 -9.28 15.41
N ASP A 316 -9.60 -7.96 15.66
CA ASP A 316 -9.01 -7.32 16.83
C ASP A 316 -9.62 -7.89 18.12
N VAL A 317 -10.93 -8.18 18.15
CA VAL A 317 -11.63 -8.74 19.32
C VAL A 317 -11.00 -10.07 19.74
N THR A 318 -10.92 -11.00 18.81
CA THR A 318 -10.33 -12.32 19.07
C THR A 318 -8.88 -12.21 19.51
N ALA A 319 -8.10 -11.35 18.85
CA ALA A 319 -6.68 -11.14 19.19
C ALA A 319 -6.51 -10.57 20.61
N ILE A 320 -7.31 -9.57 20.98
CA ILE A 320 -7.27 -8.93 22.29
C ILE A 320 -7.74 -9.91 23.36
N ALA A 321 -8.84 -10.65 23.14
CA ALA A 321 -9.31 -11.66 24.09
C ALA A 321 -8.26 -12.74 24.38
N MET A 322 -7.51 -13.18 23.37
CA MET A 322 -6.40 -14.12 23.55
C MET A 322 -5.27 -13.56 24.42
N LEU A 323 -5.08 -12.25 24.44
CA LEU A 323 -4.01 -11.57 25.21
C LEU A 323 -4.44 -11.24 26.64
N LEU A 324 -5.75 -11.09 26.91
CA LEU A 324 -6.32 -10.63 28.18
C LEU A 324 -6.79 -11.75 29.11
N GLN A 325 -6.59 -13.03 28.82
CA GLN A 325 -7.20 -14.20 29.46
C GLN A 325 -7.26 -14.22 31.00
N SER A 326 -6.39 -13.49 31.69
CA SER A 326 -6.36 -13.42 33.17
C SER A 326 -6.82 -12.08 33.74
N SER A 327 -7.20 -11.12 32.89
CA SER A 327 -7.59 -9.77 33.31
C SER A 327 -9.03 -9.77 33.87
N LYS A 328 -9.24 -9.07 35.00
CA LYS A 328 -10.54 -8.99 35.67
C LYS A 328 -11.09 -7.58 35.75
N ARG A 329 -10.23 -6.56 35.82
CA ARG A 329 -10.63 -5.16 35.90
C ARG A 329 -9.74 -4.31 35.02
N ILE A 330 -10.30 -3.89 33.90
CA ILE A 330 -9.57 -3.36 32.75
C ILE A 330 -9.89 -1.88 32.56
N LEU A 331 -8.85 -1.07 32.48
CA LEU A 331 -8.92 0.33 32.05
C LEU A 331 -8.61 0.44 30.55
N VAL A 332 -9.58 0.89 29.77
CA VAL A 332 -9.44 1.15 28.33
C VAL A 332 -9.26 2.64 28.09
N LEU A 333 -8.15 3.03 27.52
CA LEU A 333 -7.82 4.40 27.13
C LEU A 333 -8.11 4.60 25.64
N GLY A 334 -9.08 5.46 25.31
CA GLY A 334 -9.48 5.75 23.94
C GLY A 334 -10.89 5.33 23.58
N GLY A 335 -11.40 5.78 22.43
CA GLY A 335 -12.80 5.57 22.03
C GLY A 335 -13.00 5.24 20.55
N GLY A 336 -11.94 4.89 19.82
CA GLY A 336 -12.00 4.48 18.40
C GLY A 336 -12.32 3.00 18.20
N GLY A 337 -12.23 2.53 16.97
CA GLY A 337 -12.54 1.15 16.58
C GLY A 337 -11.78 0.09 17.38
N VAL A 338 -10.49 0.34 17.72
CA VAL A 338 -9.70 -0.60 18.56
C VAL A 338 -10.21 -0.61 20.01
N ALA A 339 -10.62 0.55 20.57
CA ALA A 339 -11.21 0.61 21.90
C ALA A 339 -12.52 -0.17 21.96
N ARG A 340 -13.39 -0.05 20.95
CA ARG A 340 -14.62 -0.85 20.84
C ARG A 340 -14.30 -2.35 20.83
N ALA A 341 -13.29 -2.77 20.06
CA ALA A 341 -12.83 -4.16 20.05
C ALA A 341 -12.28 -4.62 21.41
N ALA A 342 -11.53 -3.76 22.10
CA ALA A 342 -10.98 -4.06 23.43
C ALA A 342 -12.09 -4.23 24.48
N ILE A 343 -13.10 -3.36 24.44
CA ILE A 343 -14.27 -3.46 25.32
C ILE A 343 -15.06 -4.75 25.03
N ALA A 344 -15.33 -5.06 23.77
CA ALA A 344 -16.02 -6.29 23.38
C ALA A 344 -15.24 -7.55 23.81
N ALA A 345 -13.92 -7.56 23.60
CA ALA A 345 -13.03 -8.64 24.05
C ALA A 345 -13.06 -8.80 25.58
N ALA A 346 -13.01 -7.70 26.33
CA ALA A 346 -13.08 -7.72 27.80
C ALA A 346 -14.43 -8.20 28.29
N ASN A 347 -15.54 -7.80 27.65
CA ASN A 347 -16.88 -8.28 27.96
C ASN A 347 -17.03 -9.81 27.76
N SER A 348 -16.44 -10.35 26.68
CA SER A 348 -16.46 -11.80 26.43
C SER A 348 -15.71 -12.60 27.51
N LEU A 349 -14.81 -11.96 28.24
CA LEU A 349 -14.06 -12.52 29.37
C LEU A 349 -14.72 -12.24 30.71
N HIS A 350 -15.89 -11.59 30.74
CA HIS A 350 -16.60 -11.16 31.94
C HIS A 350 -15.78 -10.25 32.87
N ALA A 351 -14.88 -9.42 32.29
CA ALA A 351 -14.10 -8.46 33.06
C ALA A 351 -14.92 -7.20 33.37
N GLU A 352 -14.61 -6.54 34.48
CA GLU A 352 -15.12 -5.19 34.76
C GLU A 352 -14.34 -4.19 33.91
N ILE A 353 -15.01 -3.30 33.20
CA ILE A 353 -14.39 -2.40 32.23
C ILE A 353 -14.64 -0.95 32.61
N ILE A 354 -13.59 -0.14 32.53
CA ILE A 354 -13.65 1.30 32.73
C ILE A 354 -13.11 1.94 31.45
N VAL A 355 -13.90 2.82 30.83
CA VAL A 355 -13.48 3.55 29.60
C VAL A 355 -13.14 4.99 29.94
N VAL A 356 -11.99 5.45 29.49
CA VAL A 356 -11.56 6.84 29.58
C VAL A 356 -11.15 7.36 28.21
N THR A 357 -11.76 8.47 27.82
CA THR A 357 -11.47 9.14 26.53
C THR A 357 -11.20 10.63 26.76
N ARG A 358 -10.60 11.28 25.78
CA ARG A 358 -10.38 12.73 25.82
C ARG A 358 -11.69 13.52 25.91
N ARG A 359 -12.77 13.01 25.31
CA ARG A 359 -14.13 13.61 25.36
C ARG A 359 -14.99 12.73 26.25
N ALA A 360 -15.44 13.28 27.39
CA ALA A 360 -16.25 12.53 28.38
C ALA A 360 -17.55 11.98 27.77
N GLU A 361 -18.17 12.71 26.84
CA GLU A 361 -19.40 12.31 26.16
C GLU A 361 -19.20 11.01 25.38
N GLN A 362 -18.04 10.84 24.72
CA GLN A 362 -17.70 9.64 23.99
C GLN A 362 -17.52 8.43 24.93
N ALA A 363 -16.92 8.64 26.10
CA ALA A 363 -16.79 7.59 27.11
C ALA A 363 -18.17 7.15 27.63
N ALA A 364 -19.07 8.10 27.89
CA ALA A 364 -20.43 7.83 28.32
C ALA A 364 -21.26 7.08 27.27
N GLU A 365 -21.11 7.46 25.98
CA GLU A 365 -21.73 6.75 24.87
C GLU A 365 -21.27 5.29 24.79
N LEU A 366 -19.95 5.04 24.82
CA LEU A 366 -19.39 3.69 24.81
C LEU A 366 -19.85 2.88 26.04
N ALA A 367 -19.87 3.49 27.20
CA ALA A 367 -20.35 2.85 28.44
C ALA A 367 -21.81 2.42 28.31
N SER A 368 -22.65 3.23 27.68
CA SER A 368 -24.06 2.88 27.42
C SER A 368 -24.22 1.76 26.40
N ILE A 369 -23.38 1.73 25.34
CA ILE A 369 -23.44 0.68 24.29
C ILE A 369 -23.01 -0.67 24.84
N PHE A 370 -21.93 -0.69 25.63
CA PHE A 370 -21.26 -1.93 26.05
C PHE A 370 -21.54 -2.32 27.49
N ASP A 371 -22.41 -1.62 28.20
CA ASP A 371 -22.73 -1.82 29.61
C ASP A 371 -21.47 -1.85 30.51
N CYS A 372 -20.70 -0.76 30.48
CA CYS A 372 -19.46 -0.65 31.26
C CYS A 372 -19.36 0.70 31.99
N MET A 373 -18.36 0.85 32.84
CA MET A 373 -18.09 2.10 33.58
C MET A 373 -17.31 3.10 32.73
N HIS A 374 -17.40 4.37 33.10
CA HIS A 374 -16.60 5.42 32.47
C HIS A 374 -16.12 6.49 33.44
N GLY A 375 -15.01 7.16 33.10
CA GLY A 375 -14.45 8.26 33.88
C GLY A 375 -13.33 7.86 34.83
N THR A 376 -12.48 8.84 35.19
CA THR A 376 -11.26 8.59 35.99
C THR A 376 -11.48 8.34 37.48
N HIS A 377 -12.66 8.66 37.98
CA HIS A 377 -13.00 8.55 39.41
C HIS A 377 -13.28 7.11 39.86
N VAL A 378 -13.35 6.15 38.94
CA VAL A 378 -13.62 4.73 39.21
C VAL A 378 -12.41 3.82 38.97
N CYS A 379 -11.21 4.41 38.77
CA CYS A 379 -9.99 3.69 38.43
C CYS A 379 -9.26 3.06 39.61
N ASP A 380 -9.98 2.49 40.60
CA ASP A 380 -9.37 1.77 41.71
C ASP A 380 -9.23 0.27 41.40
N ASN A 381 -8.17 -0.37 41.92
CA ASN A 381 -7.93 -1.81 41.80
C ASN A 381 -7.86 -2.33 40.36
N ILE A 382 -7.33 -1.52 39.41
CA ILE A 382 -7.07 -1.92 38.04
C ILE A 382 -5.99 -2.99 38.02
N ASP A 383 -6.21 -4.07 37.28
CA ASP A 383 -5.17 -5.09 37.00
C ASP A 383 -4.64 -5.01 35.58
N THR A 384 -5.34 -4.33 34.66
CA THR A 384 -4.92 -4.19 33.28
C THR A 384 -5.25 -2.80 32.74
N VAL A 385 -4.29 -2.19 32.05
CA VAL A 385 -4.44 -0.94 31.31
C VAL A 385 -4.23 -1.23 29.83
N ILE A 386 -5.15 -0.78 28.96
CA ILE A 386 -5.05 -0.92 27.50
C ILE A 386 -5.01 0.45 26.86
N ASN A 387 -3.93 0.79 26.18
CA ASN A 387 -3.89 1.95 25.29
C ASN A 387 -4.49 1.62 23.92
N CYS A 388 -5.61 2.25 23.60
CA CYS A 388 -6.28 2.20 22.31
C CYS A 388 -6.26 3.57 21.59
N THR A 389 -5.37 4.46 22.00
CA THR A 389 -5.16 5.78 21.38
C THR A 389 -3.93 5.75 20.44
N PRO A 390 -3.78 6.73 19.56
CA PRO A 390 -2.55 6.90 18.77
C PRO A 390 -1.43 7.63 19.54
N ILE A 391 -1.58 7.94 20.82
CA ILE A 391 -0.54 8.57 21.64
C ILE A 391 0.63 7.59 21.78
N GLY A 392 1.83 8.06 21.53
CA GLY A 392 3.05 7.24 21.51
C GLY A 392 3.37 6.58 20.16
N MET A 393 2.53 6.79 19.13
CA MET A 393 2.72 6.23 17.79
C MET A 393 3.66 7.08 16.94
N ALA A 394 4.62 6.46 16.27
CA ALA A 394 5.52 7.15 15.33
C ALA A 394 4.73 7.76 14.17
N GLY A 395 5.04 9.01 13.80
CA GLY A 395 4.30 9.77 12.79
C GLY A 395 2.94 10.29 13.27
N GLY A 396 2.57 10.02 14.52
CA GLY A 396 1.34 10.51 15.13
C GLY A 396 1.46 11.95 15.64
N SER A 397 0.36 12.52 16.08
CA SER A 397 0.32 13.90 16.62
C SER A 397 1.01 14.05 17.98
N ASP A 398 1.29 12.96 18.69
CA ASP A 398 1.89 12.95 20.03
C ASP A 398 2.76 11.68 20.21
N GLU A 399 3.90 11.65 19.53
CA GLU A 399 4.81 10.49 19.51
C GLU A 399 5.50 10.24 20.86
N SER A 400 5.75 11.29 21.61
CA SER A 400 6.42 11.23 22.91
C SER A 400 5.47 11.16 24.09
N GLY A 401 4.16 11.24 23.85
CA GLY A 401 3.13 11.25 24.89
C GLY A 401 2.92 9.91 25.56
N ASP A 402 2.49 9.96 26.81
CA ASP A 402 2.02 8.80 27.57
C ASP A 402 0.50 8.91 27.72
N PRO A 403 -0.27 7.96 27.16
CA PRO A 403 -1.73 8.01 27.19
C PRO A 403 -2.31 7.86 28.60
N LEU A 404 -1.63 7.17 29.52
CA LEU A 404 -2.09 7.02 30.89
C LEU A 404 -1.90 8.33 31.67
N GLU A 405 -0.78 9.02 31.51
CA GLU A 405 -0.56 10.34 32.12
C GLU A 405 -1.57 11.38 31.57
N THR A 406 -1.88 11.29 30.28
CA THR A 406 -2.80 12.23 29.63
C THR A 406 -4.26 12.01 30.03
N LEU A 407 -4.71 10.75 30.14
CA LEU A 407 -6.14 10.42 30.26
C LEU A 407 -6.53 9.94 31.67
N ALA A 408 -5.64 9.32 32.42
CA ALA A 408 -5.91 8.79 33.75
C ALA A 408 -4.69 8.96 34.68
N PRO A 409 -4.25 10.19 34.96
CA PRO A 409 -3.01 10.48 35.70
C PRO A 409 -3.03 9.99 37.16
N ASN A 410 -4.21 9.68 37.70
CA ASN A 410 -4.35 9.17 39.07
C ASN A 410 -4.03 7.66 39.17
N VAL A 411 -3.94 6.93 38.06
CA VAL A 411 -3.61 5.50 38.04
C VAL A 411 -2.11 5.32 38.19
N GLN A 412 -1.70 4.64 39.28
CA GLN A 412 -0.29 4.34 39.54
C GLN A 412 0.03 2.95 38.99
N LEU A 413 1.08 2.85 38.20
CA LEU A 413 1.60 1.57 37.73
C LEU A 413 2.35 0.84 38.85
N THR A 414 2.08 -0.46 38.99
CA THR A 414 2.75 -1.38 39.91
C THR A 414 3.02 -2.71 39.21
N ASP A 415 3.85 -3.54 39.78
CA ASP A 415 4.21 -4.89 39.28
C ASP A 415 2.97 -5.84 39.19
N ALA A 416 1.88 -5.50 39.83
CA ALA A 416 0.62 -6.24 39.76
C ALA A 416 -0.20 -5.90 38.48
N ILE A 417 0.15 -4.82 37.76
CA ILE A 417 -0.62 -4.34 36.61
C ILE A 417 -0.01 -4.87 35.31
N THR A 418 -0.88 -5.34 34.42
CA THR A 418 -0.53 -5.60 33.00
C THR A 418 -0.80 -4.35 32.18
N VAL A 419 0.18 -3.90 31.42
CA VAL A 419 0.04 -2.76 30.50
C VAL A 419 0.09 -3.26 29.06
N PHE A 420 -1.00 -3.06 28.34
CA PHE A 420 -1.13 -3.41 26.94
C PHE A 420 -1.21 -2.14 26.09
N ASP A 421 -0.27 -1.99 25.15
CA ASP A 421 -0.32 -0.90 24.20
C ASP A 421 -0.62 -1.45 22.80
N THR A 422 -1.70 -0.96 22.16
CA THR A 422 -2.08 -1.39 20.81
C THR A 422 -1.26 -0.71 19.70
N VAL A 423 -0.44 0.28 20.04
CA VAL A 423 0.55 0.87 19.14
C VAL A 423 1.69 -0.12 18.92
N TYR A 424 2.02 -0.41 17.65
CA TYR A 424 3.09 -1.36 17.30
C TYR A 424 4.34 -0.68 16.72
N MET A 425 4.27 0.62 16.45
CA MET A 425 5.42 1.40 15.97
C MET A 425 5.47 2.77 16.69
N PRO A 426 6.48 3.00 17.53
CA PRO A 426 7.55 2.07 17.90
C PRO A 426 7.04 0.90 18.75
N GLU A 427 7.76 -0.22 18.79
CA GLU A 427 7.39 -1.38 19.62
C GLU A 427 7.44 -1.04 21.12
N GLN A 428 8.40 -0.20 21.53
CA GLN A 428 8.55 0.32 22.88
C GLN A 428 8.05 1.77 22.94
N THR A 429 6.75 1.94 23.15
CA THR A 429 6.14 3.26 23.35
C THR A 429 6.55 3.89 24.68
N PRO A 430 6.37 5.21 24.90
CA PRO A 430 6.61 5.84 26.21
C PRO A 430 5.87 5.14 27.36
N LEU A 431 4.61 4.75 27.16
CA LEU A 431 3.82 3.99 28.15
C LEU A 431 4.48 2.65 28.48
N LEU A 432 4.88 1.85 27.49
CA LEU A 432 5.51 0.54 27.72
C LEU A 432 6.89 0.64 28.37
N LYS A 433 7.67 1.67 28.05
CA LYS A 433 8.94 1.95 28.73
C LYS A 433 8.72 2.21 30.22
N ARG A 434 7.81 3.12 30.54
CA ARG A 434 7.45 3.41 31.93
C ARG A 434 6.92 2.17 32.67
N ALA A 435 6.04 1.40 32.02
CA ALA A 435 5.51 0.17 32.57
C ALA A 435 6.62 -0.85 32.92
N THR A 436 7.60 -0.99 32.03
CA THR A 436 8.76 -1.85 32.24
C THR A 436 9.60 -1.39 33.43
N GLU A 437 9.84 -0.08 33.57
CA GLU A 437 10.59 0.51 34.69
C GLU A 437 9.88 0.30 36.04
N GLN A 438 8.54 0.23 36.02
CA GLN A 438 7.72 -0.06 37.20
C GLN A 438 7.50 -1.56 37.47
N GLY A 439 8.13 -2.43 36.68
CA GLY A 439 8.02 -3.89 36.85
C GLY A 439 6.70 -4.51 36.37
N CYS A 440 5.90 -3.76 35.62
CA CYS A 440 4.65 -4.26 35.07
C CYS A 440 4.87 -5.38 34.03
N LYS A 441 3.92 -6.30 33.92
CA LYS A 441 3.83 -7.15 32.74
C LYS A 441 3.39 -6.30 31.55
N ILE A 442 4.08 -6.41 30.42
CA ILE A 442 3.73 -5.67 29.20
C ILE A 442 3.20 -6.60 28.13
N ILE A 443 2.27 -6.08 27.30
CA ILE A 443 1.79 -6.69 26.05
C ILE A 443 1.97 -5.65 24.97
N THR A 444 2.65 -6.01 23.87
CA THR A 444 3.00 -5.09 22.80
C THR A 444 1.95 -5.08 21.67
N GLY A 445 1.87 -3.95 20.96
CA GLY A 445 1.06 -3.86 19.75
C GLY A 445 1.51 -4.83 18.65
N THR A 446 2.79 -5.20 18.62
CA THR A 446 3.34 -6.23 17.71
C THR A 446 2.73 -7.61 18.00
N GLU A 447 2.54 -7.98 19.28
CA GLU A 447 1.88 -9.24 19.64
C GLU A 447 0.42 -9.25 19.19
N MET A 448 -0.30 -8.15 19.43
CA MET A 448 -1.67 -7.98 18.94
C MET A 448 -1.73 -8.06 17.40
N PHE A 449 -0.85 -7.32 16.71
CA PHE A 449 -0.79 -7.31 15.25
C PHE A 449 -0.65 -8.73 14.68
N ARG A 450 0.29 -9.52 15.20
CA ARG A 450 0.50 -10.90 14.73
C ARG A 450 -0.72 -11.78 14.94
N LYS A 451 -1.39 -11.66 16.08
CA LYS A 451 -2.60 -12.46 16.38
C LYS A 451 -3.78 -12.08 15.49
N GLN A 452 -4.07 -10.76 15.35
CA GLN A 452 -5.19 -10.33 14.52
C GLN A 452 -4.95 -10.64 13.03
N ALA A 453 -3.71 -10.49 12.54
CA ALA A 453 -3.36 -10.81 11.17
C ALA A 453 -3.47 -12.34 10.88
N ALA A 454 -3.11 -13.19 11.84
CA ALA A 454 -3.34 -14.63 11.72
C ALA A 454 -4.84 -14.97 11.65
N GLN A 455 -5.69 -14.30 12.44
CA GLN A 455 -7.14 -14.47 12.37
C GLN A 455 -7.72 -13.99 11.03
N GLN A 456 -7.16 -12.93 10.44
CA GLN A 456 -7.52 -12.50 9.08
C GLN A 456 -7.24 -13.59 8.04
N GLN A 457 -6.08 -14.24 8.11
CA GLN A 457 -5.75 -15.37 7.22
C GLN A 457 -6.76 -16.52 7.38
N ILE A 458 -7.16 -16.86 8.60
CA ILE A 458 -8.17 -17.89 8.88
C ILE A 458 -9.52 -17.47 8.28
N PHE A 459 -9.93 -16.22 8.49
CA PHE A 459 -11.18 -15.68 7.95
C PHE A 459 -11.21 -15.79 6.41
N TRP A 460 -10.16 -15.32 5.73
CA TRP A 460 -10.09 -15.42 4.28
C TRP A 460 -10.02 -16.85 3.77
N ALA A 461 -9.31 -17.75 4.46
CA ALA A 461 -9.26 -19.17 4.08
C ALA A 461 -10.66 -19.82 4.14
N ASN A 462 -11.46 -19.50 5.16
CA ASN A 462 -12.82 -20.00 5.32
C ASN A 462 -13.80 -19.45 4.26
N HIS A 463 -13.51 -18.27 3.71
CA HIS A 463 -14.33 -17.60 2.70
C HIS A 463 -13.75 -17.72 1.27
N SER A 464 -12.55 -18.24 1.10
CA SER A 464 -12.04 -18.56 -0.23
C SER A 464 -12.75 -19.82 -0.72
N GLY A 465 -13.78 -19.67 -1.55
CA GLY A 465 -14.40 -20.83 -2.19
C GLY A 465 -13.32 -21.75 -2.80
N SER A 466 -13.41 -23.03 -2.49
CA SER A 466 -12.59 -24.12 -3.00
C SER A 466 -12.61 -24.18 -4.53
#